data_5d91bdcf17e6de60f2027102b07824a0
#
_entry.id   5d91bdcf17e6de60f2027102b07824a0
#
_cell.length_a   1.000
_cell.length_b   1.000
_cell.length_c   1.000
_cell.angle_alpha   90.00
_cell.angle_beta   90.00
_cell.angle_gamma   90.00
#
_symmetry.space_group_name_H-M   'P 1'
#
loop_
_entity.id
_entity.type
_entity.pdbx_description
1 polymer ?
#
loop_
_entity_poly.entity_id
_entity_poly.type
_entity_poly.pdbx_seq_one_letter_code
_entity_poly.pdbx_strand_id
1 'polypeptide(L)'
;MSEHTNTTKRRSAIQIMGSLIGLVKPLLHIMLAAIILGTLGYLCAIFLTILAGQVIVHGLLTGVAGMTVPVEKMWLVFTPVKTIITIMIVIAVLRGILHYVEQYCNHFIAFKLLAIIRHKVFASLRKLCPAKLEGRDKGNLISIITTDIELLEVFYAHTISPIAIATLTSIIMVIFIGRYHWLAGLLAL
;
A
#
# COMPACT_ATOMS: atom_id res chain seq x y z
N MET A 1 -24.26 -39.43 30.22
CA MET A 1 -24.51 -38.37 29.21
C MET A 1 -23.30 -37.47 29.20
N SER A 2 -22.28 -37.83 28.41
CA SER A 2 -21.00 -37.14 28.33
C SER A 2 -21.06 -36.09 27.25
N GLU A 3 -21.01 -34.83 27.67
CA GLU A 3 -20.98 -33.65 26.85
C GLU A 3 -19.58 -33.54 26.20
N HIS A 4 -19.49 -33.93 24.94
CA HIS A 4 -18.30 -33.68 24.11
C HIS A 4 -18.22 -32.18 23.84
N THR A 5 -17.58 -31.42 24.72
CA THR A 5 -17.09 -30.08 24.43
C THR A 5 -16.00 -30.16 23.36
N ASN A 6 -16.43 -30.00 22.12
CA ASN A 6 -15.55 -29.90 20.96
C ASN A 6 -14.87 -28.51 21.02
N THR A 7 -13.77 -28.43 21.77
CA THR A 7 -12.91 -27.25 21.81
C THR A 7 -12.26 -27.09 20.44
N THR A 8 -12.93 -26.39 19.53
CA THR A 8 -12.32 -25.93 18.28
C THR A 8 -11.08 -25.10 18.63
N LYS A 9 -9.93 -25.68 18.41
CA LYS A 9 -8.60 -25.07 18.65
C LYS A 9 -8.57 -23.71 17.94
N ARG A 10 -8.65 -22.62 18.69
CA ARG A 10 -8.69 -21.24 18.20
C ARG A 10 -7.41 -21.01 17.40
N ARG A 11 -7.51 -20.84 16.07
CA ARG A 11 -6.35 -20.59 15.21
C ARG A 11 -5.67 -19.30 15.64
N SER A 12 -4.35 -19.30 15.69
CA SER A 12 -3.56 -18.09 15.98
C SER A 12 -3.82 -17.03 14.89
N ALA A 13 -3.81 -15.74 15.29
CA ALA A 13 -3.94 -14.63 14.35
C ALA A 13 -2.95 -14.73 13.18
N ILE A 14 -1.71 -15.18 13.44
CA ILE A 14 -0.66 -15.39 12.44
C ILE A 14 -1.06 -16.50 11.45
N GLN A 15 -1.68 -17.60 11.91
CA GLN A 15 -2.14 -18.69 11.04
C GLN A 15 -3.30 -18.23 10.15
N ILE A 16 -4.20 -17.41 10.68
CA ILE A 16 -5.31 -16.83 9.91
C ILE A 16 -4.75 -15.90 8.83
N MET A 17 -3.82 -15.02 9.21
CA MET A 17 -3.15 -14.08 8.30
C MET A 17 -2.40 -14.81 7.18
N GLY A 18 -1.65 -15.87 7.52
CA GLY A 18 -0.97 -16.73 6.53
C GLY A 18 -1.94 -17.43 5.56
N SER A 19 -3.08 -17.88 6.07
CA SER A 19 -4.13 -18.50 5.23
C SER A 19 -4.77 -17.47 4.28
N LEU A 20 -5.01 -16.24 4.75
CA LEU A 20 -5.54 -15.14 3.94
C LEU A 20 -4.56 -14.73 2.84
N ILE A 21 -3.27 -14.57 3.17
CA ILE A 21 -2.21 -14.29 2.18
C ILE A 21 -2.12 -15.43 1.16
N GLY A 22 -2.30 -16.69 1.60
CA GLY A 22 -2.34 -17.85 0.71
C GLY A 22 -3.45 -17.81 -0.35
N LEU A 23 -4.58 -17.16 -0.06
CA LEU A 23 -5.67 -16.98 -1.02
C LEU A 23 -5.30 -16.03 -2.19
N VAL A 24 -4.34 -15.13 -1.97
CA VAL A 24 -3.88 -14.16 -2.98
C VAL A 24 -2.89 -14.77 -3.98
N LYS A 25 -2.40 -16.00 -3.75
CA LYS A 25 -1.41 -16.64 -4.64
C LYS A 25 -1.67 -16.42 -6.15
N PRO A 26 -2.89 -16.63 -6.68
CA PRO A 26 -3.15 -16.44 -8.11
C PRO A 26 -3.04 -14.97 -8.56
N LEU A 27 -3.12 -14.01 -7.65
CA LEU A 27 -3.10 -12.56 -7.90
C LEU A 27 -1.79 -11.90 -7.43
N LEU A 28 -0.82 -12.70 -6.98
CA LEU A 28 0.43 -12.21 -6.38
C LEU A 28 1.21 -11.28 -7.33
N HIS A 29 1.22 -11.58 -8.62
CA HIS A 29 1.89 -10.73 -9.62
C HIS A 29 1.26 -9.33 -9.72
N ILE A 30 -0.07 -9.21 -9.61
CA ILE A 30 -0.76 -7.91 -9.60
C ILE A 30 -0.47 -7.17 -8.30
N MET A 31 -0.42 -7.89 -7.17
CA MET A 31 -0.06 -7.30 -5.87
C MET A 31 1.37 -6.77 -5.86
N LEU A 32 2.32 -7.51 -6.42
CA LEU A 32 3.70 -7.03 -6.57
C LEU A 32 3.79 -5.79 -7.48
N ALA A 33 3.06 -5.79 -8.59
CA ALA A 33 2.98 -4.62 -9.47
C ALA A 33 2.41 -3.40 -8.71
N ALA A 34 1.33 -3.56 -7.93
CA ALA A 34 0.77 -2.48 -7.11
C ALA A 34 1.78 -1.93 -6.10
N ILE A 35 2.53 -2.81 -5.41
CA ILE A 35 3.56 -2.40 -4.44
C ILE A 35 4.68 -1.62 -5.13
N ILE A 36 5.17 -2.08 -6.28
CA ILE A 36 6.22 -1.39 -7.04
C ILE A 36 5.74 -0.02 -7.53
N LEU A 37 4.56 0.05 -8.15
CA LEU A 37 3.99 1.29 -8.65
C LEU A 37 3.69 2.28 -7.52
N GLY A 38 3.16 1.80 -6.39
CA GLY A 38 2.94 2.61 -5.20
C GLY A 38 4.22 3.17 -4.63
N THR A 39 5.26 2.33 -4.48
CA THR A 39 6.58 2.77 -4.00
C THR A 39 7.18 3.83 -4.92
N LEU A 40 7.14 3.65 -6.24
CA LEU A 40 7.58 4.66 -7.22
C LEU A 40 6.78 5.95 -7.10
N GLY A 41 5.45 5.86 -6.92
CA GLY A 41 4.59 7.02 -6.72
C GLY A 41 4.94 7.81 -5.46
N TYR A 42 5.23 7.14 -4.34
CA TYR A 42 5.68 7.80 -3.10
C TYR A 42 7.08 8.41 -3.24
N LEU A 43 8.01 7.73 -3.91
CA LEU A 43 9.32 8.31 -4.21
C LEU A 43 9.19 9.59 -5.07
N CYS A 44 8.34 9.59 -6.09
CA CYS A 44 8.03 10.80 -6.86
C CYS A 44 7.52 11.94 -5.97
N ALA A 45 6.65 11.63 -4.98
CA ALA A 45 6.16 12.63 -4.03
C ALA A 45 7.28 13.24 -3.18
N ILE A 46 8.17 12.40 -2.68
CA ILE A 46 9.32 12.83 -1.87
C ILE A 46 10.26 13.71 -2.71
N PHE A 47 10.59 13.29 -3.93
CA PHE A 47 11.43 14.08 -4.83
C PHE A 47 10.80 15.41 -5.20
N LEU A 48 9.47 15.46 -5.42
CA LEU A 48 8.75 16.72 -5.61
C LEU A 48 8.95 17.69 -4.44
N THR A 49 8.84 17.18 -3.21
CA THR A 49 9.02 18.01 -2.00
C THR A 49 10.46 18.52 -1.89
N ILE A 50 11.45 17.67 -2.20
CA ILE A 50 12.87 18.07 -2.22
C ILE A 50 13.12 19.15 -3.28
N LEU A 51 12.62 18.99 -4.49
CA LEU A 51 12.76 19.95 -5.58
C LEU A 51 12.10 21.29 -5.24
N ALA A 52 10.88 21.26 -4.68
CA ALA A 52 10.18 22.46 -4.24
C ALA A 52 10.98 23.21 -3.14
N GLY A 53 11.49 22.46 -2.15
CA GLY A 53 12.35 23.03 -1.10
C GLY A 53 13.61 23.69 -1.66
N GLN A 54 14.28 23.06 -2.63
CA GLN A 54 15.45 23.64 -3.30
C GLN A 54 15.13 24.95 -4.03
N VAL A 55 14.01 25.02 -4.75
CA VAL A 55 13.58 26.24 -5.44
C VAL A 55 13.33 27.38 -4.46
N ILE A 56 12.64 27.08 -3.35
CA ILE A 56 12.33 28.09 -2.31
C ILE A 56 13.63 28.59 -1.64
N VAL A 57 14.50 27.69 -1.21
CA VAL A 57 15.76 28.04 -0.55
C VAL A 57 16.66 28.85 -1.49
N HIS A 58 16.78 28.43 -2.76
CA HIS A 58 17.56 29.18 -3.75
C HIS A 58 16.97 30.58 -3.98
N GLY A 59 15.66 30.68 -4.21
CA GLY A 59 14.98 31.96 -4.44
C GLY A 59 15.09 32.90 -3.24
N LEU A 60 14.97 32.38 -2.01
CA LEU A 60 15.10 33.19 -0.78
C LEU A 60 16.53 33.68 -0.55
N LEU A 61 17.53 32.82 -0.73
CA LEU A 61 18.93 33.16 -0.49
C LEU A 61 19.48 34.10 -1.56
N THR A 62 19.12 33.95 -2.81
CA THR A 62 19.55 34.80 -3.92
C THR A 62 18.78 36.13 -3.98
N GLY A 63 17.46 36.09 -3.72
CA GLY A 63 16.60 37.27 -3.85
C GLY A 63 16.59 38.19 -2.63
N VAL A 64 16.66 37.64 -1.42
CA VAL A 64 16.52 38.43 -0.17
C VAL A 64 17.86 38.69 0.48
N ALA A 65 18.77 37.75 0.50
CA ALA A 65 20.03 37.87 1.24
C ALA A 65 21.23 38.31 0.37
N GLY A 66 21.08 38.36 -0.95
CA GLY A 66 22.21 38.63 -1.86
C GLY A 66 23.39 37.65 -1.72
N MET A 67 23.16 36.54 -1.02
CA MET A 67 24.18 35.53 -0.74
C MET A 67 24.29 34.58 -1.92
N THR A 68 25.48 34.51 -2.51
CA THR A 68 25.82 33.41 -3.41
C THR A 68 26.06 32.17 -2.56
N VAL A 69 25.10 31.23 -2.57
CA VAL A 69 25.28 29.92 -1.90
C VAL A 69 26.43 29.19 -2.58
N PRO A 70 27.38 28.60 -1.84
CA PRO A 70 28.40 27.76 -2.46
C PRO A 70 27.74 26.60 -3.20
N VAL A 71 27.90 26.64 -4.52
CA VAL A 71 27.22 25.86 -5.54
C VAL A 71 27.54 24.36 -5.47
N GLU A 72 28.56 23.99 -4.70
CA GLU A 72 29.20 22.67 -4.72
C GLU A 72 28.29 21.51 -4.22
N LYS A 73 27.22 21.80 -3.52
CA LYS A 73 26.31 20.79 -2.94
C LYS A 73 24.88 20.79 -3.49
N MET A 74 24.59 21.62 -4.47
CA MET A 74 23.23 21.76 -5.00
C MET A 74 23.18 21.30 -6.46
N TRP A 75 22.56 20.19 -6.71
CA TRP A 75 22.40 19.51 -8.00
C TRP A 75 21.86 20.41 -9.14
N LEU A 76 21.14 21.46 -8.79
CA LEU A 76 20.27 22.21 -9.72
C LEU A 76 20.65 23.67 -9.91
N VAL A 77 21.80 24.11 -9.42
CA VAL A 77 22.16 25.54 -9.43
C VAL A 77 22.35 26.11 -10.84
N PHE A 78 22.72 25.27 -11.81
CA PHE A 78 22.86 25.68 -13.22
C PHE A 78 21.59 25.50 -14.04
N THR A 79 20.50 24.97 -13.45
CA THR A 79 19.29 24.70 -14.17
C THR A 79 18.34 25.91 -14.07
N PRO A 80 17.87 26.51 -15.18
CA PRO A 80 16.94 27.61 -15.12
C PRO A 80 15.65 27.18 -14.39
N VAL A 81 15.11 28.05 -13.57
CA VAL A 81 13.90 27.80 -12.74
C VAL A 81 12.75 27.25 -13.58
N LYS A 82 12.61 27.72 -14.81
CA LYS A 82 11.62 27.19 -15.76
C LYS A 82 11.76 25.69 -16.00
N THR A 83 12.98 25.20 -16.14
CA THR A 83 13.25 23.75 -16.34
C THR A 83 12.90 22.95 -15.08
N ILE A 84 13.22 23.45 -13.90
CA ILE A 84 12.87 22.79 -12.63
C ILE A 84 11.36 22.68 -12.47
N ILE A 85 10.62 23.76 -12.77
CA ILE A 85 9.15 23.75 -12.74
C ILE A 85 8.59 22.73 -13.76
N THR A 86 9.16 22.68 -14.96
CA THR A 86 8.74 21.68 -15.96
C THR A 86 8.96 20.26 -15.49
N ILE A 87 10.11 19.96 -14.88
CA ILE A 87 10.42 18.65 -14.29
C ILE A 87 9.43 18.33 -13.15
N MET A 88 9.12 19.29 -12.29
CA MET A 88 8.14 19.11 -11.21
C MET A 88 6.74 18.78 -11.76
N ILE A 89 6.31 19.46 -12.82
CA ILE A 89 5.00 19.17 -13.47
C ILE A 89 5.00 17.74 -14.01
N VAL A 90 6.05 17.33 -14.72
CA VAL A 90 6.16 15.98 -15.28
C VAL A 90 6.12 14.91 -14.16
N ILE A 91 6.89 15.12 -13.09
CA ILE A 91 6.90 14.19 -11.93
C ILE A 91 5.53 14.18 -11.24
N ALA A 92 4.84 15.31 -11.12
CA ALA A 92 3.51 15.39 -10.51
C ALA A 92 2.47 14.59 -11.31
N VAL A 93 2.48 14.74 -12.64
CA VAL A 93 1.59 13.97 -13.53
C VAL A 93 1.91 12.47 -13.45
N LEU A 94 3.20 12.11 -13.52
CA LEU A 94 3.63 10.73 -13.39
C LEU A 94 3.19 10.12 -12.05
N ARG A 95 3.36 10.85 -10.94
CA ARG A 95 2.88 10.44 -9.62
C ARG A 95 1.37 10.16 -9.62
N GLY A 96 0.58 11.05 -10.23
CA GLY A 96 -0.88 10.87 -10.32
C GLY A 96 -1.25 9.59 -11.05
N ILE A 97 -0.60 9.31 -12.17
CA ILE A 97 -0.82 8.08 -12.96
C ILE A 97 -0.41 6.84 -12.15
N LEU A 98 0.78 6.85 -11.54
CA LEU A 98 1.28 5.72 -10.74
C LEU A 98 0.34 5.41 -9.57
N HIS A 99 -0.12 6.44 -8.86
CA HIS A 99 -1.04 6.27 -7.74
C HIS A 99 -2.41 5.75 -8.20
N TYR A 100 -2.93 6.25 -9.32
CA TYR A 100 -4.18 5.74 -9.89
C TYR A 100 -4.07 4.26 -10.23
N VAL A 101 -3.01 3.84 -10.91
CA VAL A 101 -2.81 2.43 -11.30
C VAL A 101 -2.60 1.54 -10.07
N GLU A 102 -1.87 2.01 -9.07
CA GLU A 102 -1.70 1.32 -7.79
C GLU A 102 -3.05 1.07 -7.12
N GLN A 103 -3.88 2.09 -6.96
CA GLN A 103 -5.21 1.98 -6.35
C GLN A 103 -6.12 1.06 -7.17
N TYR A 104 -6.10 1.19 -8.49
CA TYR A 104 -6.85 0.30 -9.37
C TYR A 104 -6.46 -1.17 -9.16
N CYS A 105 -5.18 -1.49 -9.08
CA CYS A 105 -4.69 -2.84 -8.82
C CYS A 105 -5.14 -3.37 -7.45
N ASN A 106 -5.07 -2.55 -6.41
CA ASN A 106 -5.48 -2.92 -5.06
C ASN A 106 -6.97 -3.27 -4.99
N HIS A 107 -7.84 -2.43 -5.54
CA HIS A 107 -9.27 -2.70 -5.60
C HIS A 107 -9.61 -3.89 -6.52
N PHE A 108 -8.93 -4.04 -7.65
CA PHE A 108 -9.10 -5.20 -8.53
C PHE A 108 -8.81 -6.52 -7.80
N ILE A 109 -7.70 -6.57 -7.04
CA ILE A 109 -7.35 -7.75 -6.23
C ILE A 109 -8.44 -8.03 -5.20
N ALA A 110 -8.88 -7.01 -4.46
CA ALA A 110 -9.87 -7.13 -3.42
C ALA A 110 -11.20 -7.66 -3.98
N PHE A 111 -11.76 -7.06 -5.02
CA PHE A 111 -13.02 -7.52 -5.62
C PHE A 111 -12.91 -8.90 -6.26
N LYS A 112 -11.80 -9.22 -6.92
CA LYS A 112 -11.60 -10.55 -7.49
C LYS A 112 -11.55 -11.62 -6.41
N LEU A 113 -10.88 -11.31 -5.30
CA LEU A 113 -10.79 -12.23 -4.16
C LEU A 113 -12.15 -12.41 -3.48
N LEU A 114 -12.90 -11.31 -3.27
CA LEU A 114 -14.27 -11.34 -2.78
C LEU A 114 -15.15 -12.29 -3.60
N ALA A 115 -15.10 -12.15 -4.93
CA ALA A 115 -15.87 -13.01 -5.84
C ALA A 115 -15.48 -14.50 -5.68
N ILE A 116 -14.18 -14.81 -5.57
CA ILE A 116 -13.69 -16.19 -5.37
C ILE A 116 -14.20 -16.76 -4.03
N ILE A 117 -14.11 -15.97 -2.95
CA ILE A 117 -14.53 -16.41 -1.61
C ILE A 117 -16.05 -16.63 -1.58
N ARG A 118 -16.84 -15.67 -2.07
CA ARG A 118 -18.29 -15.80 -2.17
C ARG A 118 -18.68 -17.06 -2.96
N HIS A 119 -18.04 -17.30 -4.10
CA HIS A 119 -18.30 -18.51 -4.90
C HIS A 119 -17.98 -19.79 -4.12
N LYS A 120 -16.86 -19.87 -3.41
CA LYS A 120 -16.50 -21.03 -2.57
C LYS A 120 -17.49 -21.25 -1.43
N VAL A 121 -17.92 -20.20 -0.76
CA VAL A 121 -18.90 -20.26 0.34
C VAL A 121 -20.25 -20.77 -0.20
N PHE A 122 -20.75 -20.19 -1.30
CA PHE A 122 -21.99 -20.67 -1.92
C PHE A 122 -21.91 -22.12 -2.40
N ALA A 123 -20.79 -22.54 -2.97
CA ALA A 123 -20.59 -23.92 -3.40
C ALA A 123 -20.63 -24.89 -2.18
N SER A 124 -20.09 -24.47 -1.05
CA SER A 124 -20.12 -25.26 0.19
C SER A 124 -21.51 -25.31 0.78
N LEU A 125 -22.25 -24.18 0.80
CA LEU A 125 -23.62 -24.13 1.28
C LEU A 125 -24.57 -24.99 0.47
N ARG A 126 -24.43 -25.01 -0.87
CA ARG A 126 -25.23 -25.88 -1.73
C ARG A 126 -25.05 -27.37 -1.42
N LYS A 127 -23.84 -27.77 -1.04
CA LYS A 127 -23.56 -29.18 -0.65
C LYS A 127 -24.18 -29.56 0.70
N LEU A 128 -24.48 -28.56 1.54
CA LEU A 128 -25.07 -28.76 2.87
C LEU A 128 -26.60 -28.68 2.90
N CYS A 129 -27.20 -28.13 1.83
CA CYS A 129 -28.65 -28.04 1.67
C CYS A 129 -29.27 -29.42 1.27
N PRO A 130 -30.53 -29.73 1.75
CA PRO A 130 -31.28 -29.03 2.78
C PRO A 130 -30.95 -29.51 4.20
N ALA A 131 -30.48 -30.75 4.36
CA ALA A 131 -30.51 -31.49 5.63
C ALA A 131 -29.67 -30.92 6.78
N LYS A 132 -28.59 -30.19 6.50
CA LYS A 132 -27.70 -29.62 7.53
C LYS A 132 -27.89 -28.11 7.80
N LEU A 133 -28.76 -27.47 7.03
CA LEU A 133 -29.10 -26.05 7.18
C LEU A 133 -30.46 -25.82 7.86
N GLU A 134 -31.27 -26.87 7.98
CA GLU A 134 -32.49 -26.83 8.78
C GLU A 134 -32.13 -26.60 10.25
N GLY A 135 -32.72 -25.55 10.84
CA GLY A 135 -32.46 -25.16 12.24
C GLY A 135 -31.27 -24.24 12.47
N ARG A 136 -30.50 -23.85 11.44
CA ARG A 136 -29.45 -22.82 11.57
C ARG A 136 -30.01 -21.43 11.37
N ASP A 137 -29.44 -20.49 12.11
CA ASP A 137 -29.78 -19.07 11.99
C ASP A 137 -29.37 -18.55 10.60
N LYS A 138 -30.39 -18.32 9.75
CA LYS A 138 -30.23 -17.83 8.38
C LYS A 138 -29.65 -16.39 8.38
N GLY A 139 -29.97 -15.58 9.39
CA GLY A 139 -29.46 -14.24 9.54
C GLY A 139 -27.94 -14.23 9.74
N ASN A 140 -27.43 -15.10 10.60
CA ASN A 140 -25.99 -15.25 10.82
C ASN A 140 -25.24 -15.72 9.58
N LEU A 141 -25.82 -16.64 8.79
CA LEU A 141 -25.21 -17.09 7.51
C LEU A 141 -25.15 -15.95 6.48
N ILE A 142 -26.20 -15.13 6.41
CA ILE A 142 -26.24 -13.97 5.52
C ILE A 142 -25.18 -12.95 5.95
N SER A 143 -25.06 -12.66 7.26
CA SER A 143 -24.07 -11.75 7.82
C SER A 143 -22.64 -12.19 7.46
N ILE A 144 -22.31 -13.48 7.60
CA ILE A 144 -20.99 -14.01 7.21
C ILE A 144 -20.72 -13.80 5.71
N ILE A 145 -21.72 -14.01 4.85
CA ILE A 145 -21.55 -13.91 3.40
C ILE A 145 -21.44 -12.45 2.93
N THR A 146 -22.06 -11.52 3.64
CA THR A 146 -22.04 -10.10 3.30
C THR A 146 -20.96 -9.36 4.06
N THR A 147 -21.11 -9.19 5.35
CA THR A 147 -20.29 -8.30 6.18
C THR A 147 -18.89 -8.85 6.43
N ASP A 148 -18.76 -10.12 6.83
CA ASP A 148 -17.44 -10.68 7.17
C ASP A 148 -16.56 -10.82 5.93
N ILE A 149 -17.16 -11.14 4.77
CA ILE A 149 -16.41 -11.22 3.53
C ILE A 149 -15.99 -9.82 3.04
N GLU A 150 -16.82 -8.79 3.23
CA GLU A 150 -16.49 -7.40 2.88
C GLU A 150 -15.33 -6.84 3.71
N LEU A 151 -15.18 -7.22 4.98
CA LEU A 151 -14.01 -6.87 5.79
C LEU A 151 -12.69 -7.32 5.18
N LEU A 152 -12.70 -8.36 4.36
CA LEU A 152 -11.50 -8.80 3.63
C LEU A 152 -11.08 -7.82 2.53
N GLU A 153 -12.01 -7.06 1.95
CA GLU A 153 -11.67 -5.99 1.01
C GLU A 153 -10.79 -4.94 1.70
N VAL A 154 -11.22 -4.46 2.86
CA VAL A 154 -10.46 -3.50 3.67
C VAL A 154 -9.08 -4.05 4.01
N PHE A 155 -9.00 -5.32 4.38
CA PHE A 155 -7.73 -5.96 4.73
C PHE A 155 -6.75 -6.00 3.53
N TYR A 156 -7.20 -6.39 2.35
CA TYR A 156 -6.32 -6.52 1.18
C TYR A 156 -6.01 -5.19 0.52
N ALA A 157 -7.00 -4.32 0.33
CA ALA A 157 -6.81 -3.04 -0.35
C ALA A 157 -6.16 -1.98 0.54
N HIS A 158 -6.48 -1.96 1.83
CA HIS A 158 -6.12 -0.86 2.73
C HIS A 158 -5.13 -1.25 3.83
N THR A 159 -4.72 -2.51 3.93
CA THR A 159 -3.78 -2.96 4.97
C THR A 159 -2.50 -3.53 4.38
N ILE A 160 -2.58 -4.58 3.58
CA ILE A 160 -1.37 -5.31 3.12
C ILE A 160 -0.53 -4.44 2.19
N SER A 161 -1.12 -3.91 1.11
CA SER A 161 -0.40 -3.11 0.12
C SER A 161 0.19 -1.82 0.70
N PRO A 162 -0.57 -0.98 1.44
CA PRO A 162 -0.01 0.23 2.05
C PRO A 162 1.11 -0.04 3.05
N ILE A 163 1.01 -1.09 3.89
CA ILE A 163 2.09 -1.44 4.83
C ILE A 163 3.36 -1.84 4.06
N ALA A 164 3.23 -2.65 3.01
CA ALA A 164 4.37 -3.06 2.19
C ALA A 164 5.03 -1.87 1.48
N ILE A 165 4.21 -0.96 0.90
CA ILE A 165 4.68 0.26 0.25
C ILE A 165 5.39 1.17 1.25
N ALA A 166 4.78 1.43 2.41
CA ALA A 166 5.37 2.28 3.44
C ALA A 166 6.71 1.73 3.93
N THR A 167 6.77 0.42 4.23
CA THR A 167 8.00 -0.23 4.67
C THR A 167 9.10 -0.13 3.61
N LEU A 168 8.79 -0.45 2.35
CA LEU A 168 9.75 -0.40 1.26
C LEU A 168 10.25 1.03 0.99
N THR A 169 9.34 2.00 0.97
CA THR A 169 9.67 3.41 0.80
C THR A 169 10.56 3.92 1.95
N SER A 170 10.24 3.56 3.20
CA SER A 170 11.04 3.93 4.37
C SER A 170 12.45 3.36 4.30
N ILE A 171 12.59 2.09 3.95
CA ILE A 171 13.91 1.44 3.79
C ILE A 171 14.74 2.16 2.72
N ILE A 172 14.15 2.45 1.55
CA ILE A 172 14.83 3.15 0.46
C ILE A 172 15.28 4.54 0.93
N MET A 173 14.43 5.28 1.66
CA MET A 173 14.76 6.62 2.13
C MET A 173 15.81 6.62 3.22
N VAL A 174 15.78 5.68 4.16
CA VAL A 174 16.83 5.54 5.19
C VAL A 174 18.18 5.26 4.55
N ILE A 175 18.23 4.35 3.56
CA ILE A 175 19.47 4.07 2.81
C ILE A 175 19.92 5.31 2.04
N PHE A 176 19.02 6.03 1.38
CA PHE A 176 19.33 7.23 0.62
C PHE A 176 19.91 8.33 1.52
N ILE A 177 19.27 8.64 2.65
CA ILE A 177 19.73 9.64 3.61
C ILE A 177 21.05 9.21 4.26
N GLY A 178 21.18 7.93 4.62
CA GLY A 178 22.38 7.38 5.24
C GLY A 178 23.63 7.45 4.36
N ARG A 179 23.45 7.43 3.05
CA ARG A 179 24.57 7.61 2.10
C ARG A 179 25.11 9.05 2.07
N TYR A 180 24.29 10.03 2.42
CA TYR A 180 24.75 11.42 2.54
C TYR A 180 25.36 11.69 3.92
N HIS A 181 24.71 11.22 4.98
CA HIS A 181 25.18 11.38 6.36
C HIS A 181 24.66 10.25 7.23
N TRP A 182 25.55 9.42 7.75
CA TRP A 182 25.19 8.21 8.50
C TRP A 182 24.36 8.48 9.76
N LEU A 183 24.65 9.60 10.48
CA LEU A 183 23.86 10.04 11.64
C LEU A 183 22.44 10.45 11.25
N ALA A 184 22.26 11.12 10.10
CA ALA A 184 20.93 11.48 9.62
C ALA A 184 20.12 10.26 9.21
N GLY A 185 20.77 9.25 8.62
CA GLY A 185 20.14 7.97 8.34
C GLY A 185 19.69 7.23 9.60
N LEU A 186 20.47 7.28 10.66
CA LEU A 186 20.13 6.68 11.95
C LEU A 186 18.98 7.41 12.65
N LEU A 187 18.89 8.71 12.52
CA LEU A 187 17.77 9.52 13.06
C LEU A 187 16.47 9.36 12.25
N ALA A 188 16.56 8.91 10.99
CA ALA A 188 15.41 8.68 10.13
C ALA A 188 14.79 7.29 10.31
N LEU A 189 15.41 6.42 11.10
CA LEU A 189 14.98 5.06 11.40
C LEU A 189 14.03 5.04 12.59
#